data_14fe21e0a23e2a0a29c22a21fff254b0
#
_entry.id   14fe21e0a23e2a0a29c22a21fff254b0
#
_cell.length_a   1.000
_cell.length_b   1.000
_cell.length_c   1.000
_cell.angle_alpha   90.00
_cell.angle_beta   90.00
_cell.angle_gamma   90.00
#
_symmetry.space_group_name_H-M   'P 1'
#
loop_
_entity.id
_entity.type
_entity.pdbx_description
1 polymer ?
#
loop_
_entity_poly.entity_id
_entity_poly.type
_entity_poly.pdbx_seq_one_letter_code
_entity_poly.pdbx_strand_id
1 'polypeptide(L)'
;IHKMVQEIVANPDYLDSRKFLYFQQTRNQDKFVIPNLRPFNAIDFLCSRAMPSNSKSAGYLFYETTKGFHFRSFESLLYTSAGVKRTSKATFRYMPNNVAETAKGNNTNLQSDFEAVESYKFLNNVHDTALNSMMGTYGHQIITHNLYSKSYDIADYHYHNYYDEILHADGQNRPQVVNTPIDYDNRSISDYNEARVSVDSTSNYLHDTDLPGKAQTTGIDEATRISVQNQITNGTRLQLVVKGQSFLQAGDVIDFELREVSDRNPQGEKDRQFGGRYVITKIRHRITSEEYK
;
A
#
# COMPACT_ATOMS: atom_id res chain seq x y z
N ILE A 1 7.91 -5.77 17.03
CA ILE A 1 7.43 -6.72 16.00
C ILE A 1 8.53 -7.02 14.97
N HIS A 2 9.21 -6.01 14.40
CA HIS A 2 10.28 -6.26 13.40
C HIS A 2 11.38 -7.22 13.88
N LYS A 3 11.74 -7.20 15.17
CA LYS A 3 12.70 -8.18 15.75
C LYS A 3 12.15 -9.60 15.77
N MET A 4 10.84 -9.76 16.00
CA MET A 4 10.19 -11.08 15.94
C MET A 4 10.20 -11.64 14.51
N VAL A 5 9.96 -10.79 13.51
CA VAL A 5 10.07 -11.20 12.10
C VAL A 5 11.51 -11.59 11.75
N GLN A 6 12.49 -10.84 12.24
CA GLN A 6 13.90 -11.15 12.04
C GLN A 6 14.27 -12.51 12.66
N GLU A 7 13.76 -12.80 13.85
CA GLU A 7 13.94 -14.09 14.53
C GLU A 7 13.31 -15.23 13.72
N ILE A 8 12.06 -15.07 13.25
CA ILE A 8 11.39 -16.10 12.45
C ILE A 8 12.14 -16.39 11.15
N VAL A 9 12.75 -15.39 10.53
CA VAL A 9 13.46 -15.55 9.26
C VAL A 9 14.84 -16.20 9.47
N ALA A 10 15.56 -15.83 10.51
CA ALA A 10 16.97 -16.20 10.69
C ALA A 10 17.18 -17.45 11.56
N ASN A 11 16.23 -17.77 12.44
CA ASN A 11 16.41 -18.88 13.39
C ASN A 11 16.27 -20.25 12.70
N PRO A 12 17.20 -21.19 12.94
CA PRO A 12 17.17 -22.56 12.42
C PRO A 12 15.90 -23.35 12.79
N ASP A 13 15.28 -23.04 13.92
CA ASP A 13 14.06 -23.72 14.37
C ASP A 13 12.81 -23.30 13.56
N TYR A 14 12.91 -22.23 12.75
CA TYR A 14 11.79 -21.70 11.97
C TYR A 14 12.07 -21.74 10.47
N LEU A 15 12.52 -20.63 9.89
CA LEU A 15 12.70 -20.52 8.44
C LEU A 15 14.13 -20.82 7.98
N ASP A 16 15.12 -20.69 8.86
CA ASP A 16 16.55 -20.88 8.58
C ASP A 16 17.02 -20.24 7.27
N SER A 17 16.57 -19.01 7.02
CA SER A 17 16.91 -18.34 5.77
C SER A 17 18.15 -17.46 5.93
N ARG A 18 19.11 -17.63 5.00
CA ARG A 18 20.30 -16.78 4.90
C ARG A 18 20.09 -15.53 4.07
N LYS A 19 18.87 -15.31 3.53
CA LYS A 19 18.54 -14.12 2.75
C LYS A 19 18.49 -12.89 3.64
N PHE A 20 18.91 -11.75 3.08
CA PHE A 20 18.80 -10.48 3.78
C PHE A 20 17.34 -10.13 4.06
N LEU A 21 17.06 -9.58 5.24
CA LEU A 21 15.78 -9.00 5.59
C LEU A 21 15.91 -7.48 5.64
N TYR A 22 15.25 -6.82 4.68
CA TYR A 22 15.10 -5.37 4.65
C TYR A 22 13.84 -4.99 5.41
N PHE A 23 13.98 -4.37 6.56
CA PHE A 23 12.83 -4.05 7.40
C PHE A 23 12.74 -2.57 7.73
N GLN A 24 11.51 -2.12 7.97
CA GLN A 24 11.23 -0.83 8.58
C GLN A 24 10.95 -1.06 10.07
N GLN A 25 11.53 -0.20 10.91
CA GLN A 25 11.32 -0.30 12.35
C GLN A 25 9.86 -0.08 12.72
N THR A 26 9.36 -0.95 13.59
CA THR A 26 8.03 -0.82 14.19
C THR A 26 8.12 -0.05 15.50
N ARG A 27 7.11 0.75 15.79
CA ARG A 27 6.96 1.37 17.11
C ARG A 27 6.53 0.31 18.11
N ASN A 28 6.71 0.62 19.38
CA ASN A 28 6.29 -0.15 20.54
C ASN A 28 7.03 -1.49 20.71
N GLN A 29 7.03 -1.93 21.93
CA GLN A 29 7.48 -3.27 22.32
C GLN A 29 6.25 -4.07 22.71
N ASP A 30 6.03 -5.17 22.01
CA ASP A 30 4.94 -6.09 22.26
C ASP A 30 5.49 -7.44 22.67
N LYS A 31 4.79 -8.13 23.58
CA LYS A 31 5.07 -9.49 23.97
C LYS A 31 3.78 -10.28 23.92
N PHE A 32 3.72 -11.21 23.01
CA PHE A 32 2.53 -12.07 22.83
C PHE A 32 2.94 -13.45 22.31
N VAL A 33 2.04 -14.40 22.47
CA VAL A 33 2.23 -15.75 21.96
C VAL A 33 1.66 -15.82 20.55
N ILE A 34 2.50 -16.20 19.59
CA ILE A 34 2.05 -16.50 18.23
C ILE A 34 1.38 -17.88 18.27
N PRO A 35 0.15 -18.02 17.74
CA PRO A 35 -0.49 -19.33 17.60
C PRO A 35 0.40 -20.31 16.81
N ASN A 36 0.10 -21.61 16.85
CA ASN A 36 0.84 -22.61 16.07
C ASN A 36 0.59 -22.42 14.57
N LEU A 37 1.34 -21.50 13.96
CA LEU A 37 1.26 -21.10 12.55
C LEU A 37 2.54 -21.49 11.82
N ARG A 38 2.45 -21.72 10.52
CA ARG A 38 3.62 -21.80 9.66
C ARG A 38 4.37 -20.46 9.64
N PRO A 39 5.71 -20.44 9.46
CA PRO A 39 6.50 -19.21 9.56
C PRO A 39 5.96 -18.01 8.77
N PHE A 40 5.58 -18.20 7.51
CA PHE A 40 5.01 -17.11 6.70
C PHE A 40 3.65 -16.63 7.22
N ASN A 41 2.78 -17.52 7.67
CA ASN A 41 1.49 -17.14 8.27
C ASN A 41 1.70 -16.43 9.62
N ALA A 42 2.74 -16.79 10.36
CA ALA A 42 3.12 -16.07 11.57
C ALA A 42 3.61 -14.65 11.25
N ILE A 43 4.35 -14.47 10.16
CA ILE A 43 4.76 -13.15 9.70
C ILE A 43 3.55 -12.32 9.24
N ASP A 44 2.59 -12.91 8.52
CA ASP A 44 1.34 -12.22 8.13
C ASP A 44 0.52 -11.78 9.36
N PHE A 45 0.45 -12.64 10.37
CA PHE A 45 -0.14 -12.29 11.67
C PHE A 45 0.57 -11.12 12.33
N LEU A 46 1.90 -11.05 12.23
CA LEU A 46 2.70 -9.93 12.73
C LEU A 46 2.51 -8.67 11.88
N CYS A 47 2.39 -8.79 10.55
CA CYS A 47 2.10 -7.68 9.65
C CYS A 47 0.78 -6.97 10.02
N SER A 48 -0.24 -7.76 10.38
CA SER A 48 -1.55 -7.20 10.77
C SER A 48 -1.52 -6.36 12.05
N ARG A 49 -0.47 -6.47 12.87
CA ARG A 49 -0.30 -5.77 14.15
C ARG A 49 0.83 -4.75 14.16
N ALA A 50 1.63 -4.73 13.10
CA ALA A 50 2.77 -3.86 13.01
C ALA A 50 2.36 -2.43 12.71
N MET A 51 2.93 -1.49 13.50
CA MET A 51 2.79 -0.06 13.29
C MET A 51 4.17 0.54 13.06
N PRO A 52 4.36 1.42 12.08
CA PRO A 52 5.65 2.03 11.82
C PRO A 52 6.06 3.01 12.92
N SER A 53 7.37 3.12 13.18
CA SER A 53 7.88 4.05 14.19
C SER A 53 7.81 5.51 13.75
N ASN A 54 7.82 5.76 12.44
CA ASN A 54 8.02 7.09 11.86
C ASN A 54 6.74 7.69 11.26
N SER A 55 5.63 6.94 11.24
CA SER A 55 4.38 7.41 10.67
C SER A 55 3.17 6.82 11.38
N LYS A 56 2.00 7.36 11.06
CA LYS A 56 0.72 6.85 11.58
C LYS A 56 0.05 5.87 10.61
N SER A 57 0.59 5.71 9.40
CA SER A 57 0.04 4.81 8.40
C SER A 57 0.40 3.36 8.72
N ALA A 58 -0.59 2.61 9.16
CA ALA A 58 -0.48 1.18 9.37
C ALA A 58 -0.68 0.43 8.04
N GLY A 59 -0.02 -0.69 7.86
CA GLY A 59 -0.16 -1.52 6.65
C GLY A 59 1.17 -2.11 6.26
N TYR A 60 1.68 -3.02 7.11
CA TYR A 60 2.89 -3.75 6.80
C TYR A 60 2.65 -4.83 5.77
N LEU A 61 3.63 -4.98 4.89
CA LEU A 61 3.68 -6.00 3.85
C LEU A 61 4.96 -6.82 4.04
N PHE A 62 4.82 -8.11 3.84
CA PHE A 62 5.95 -9.02 3.76
C PHE A 62 6.00 -9.63 2.36
N TYR A 63 7.13 -9.48 1.68
CA TYR A 63 7.31 -10.01 0.34
C TYR A 63 8.79 -10.31 0.07
N GLU A 64 9.03 -11.12 -0.94
CA GLU A 64 10.36 -11.51 -1.38
C GLU A 64 10.69 -10.89 -2.72
N THR A 65 11.96 -10.51 -2.87
CA THR A 65 12.54 -10.07 -4.13
C THR A 65 13.85 -10.83 -4.37
N THR A 66 14.47 -10.62 -5.52
CA THR A 66 15.81 -11.18 -5.82
C THR A 66 16.89 -10.74 -4.82
N LYS A 67 16.69 -9.63 -4.13
CA LYS A 67 17.63 -9.11 -3.10
C LYS A 67 17.42 -9.72 -1.73
N GLY A 68 16.25 -10.26 -1.44
CA GLY A 68 15.91 -10.82 -0.14
C GLY A 68 14.47 -10.55 0.26
N PHE A 69 14.21 -10.71 1.55
CA PHE A 69 12.90 -10.45 2.14
C PHE A 69 12.73 -8.98 2.51
N HIS A 70 11.51 -8.50 2.41
CA HIS A 70 11.13 -7.14 2.77
C HIS A 70 9.98 -7.17 3.77
N PHE A 71 10.15 -6.44 4.87
CA PHE A 71 9.10 -6.21 5.87
C PHE A 71 8.95 -4.70 6.05
N ARG A 72 7.99 -4.11 5.36
CA ARG A 72 7.84 -2.66 5.24
C ARG A 72 6.38 -2.24 5.22
N SER A 73 6.09 -1.02 5.68
CA SER A 73 4.78 -0.41 5.47
C SER A 73 4.60 -0.02 4.00
N PHE A 74 3.36 -0.02 3.53
CA PHE A 74 3.01 0.41 2.17
C PHE A 74 3.50 1.84 1.90
N GLU A 75 3.33 2.71 2.87
CA GLU A 75 3.81 4.09 2.81
C GLU A 75 5.32 4.17 2.54
N SER A 76 6.13 3.31 3.16
CA SER A 76 7.59 3.30 2.94
C SER A 76 7.99 2.90 1.52
N LEU A 77 7.08 2.31 0.74
CA LEU A 77 7.30 2.04 -0.69
C LEU A 77 7.13 3.30 -1.54
N LEU A 78 6.28 4.22 -1.11
CA LEU A 78 5.94 5.46 -1.83
C LEU A 78 6.83 6.64 -1.42
N TYR A 79 7.19 6.68 -0.14
CA TYR A 79 7.90 7.81 0.46
C TYR A 79 9.20 7.36 1.15
N THR A 80 10.12 8.28 1.28
CA THR A 80 11.31 8.11 2.11
C THR A 80 10.96 8.34 3.59
N SER A 81 11.86 8.00 4.48
CA SER A 81 11.71 8.29 5.92
C SER A 81 11.55 9.79 6.24
N ALA A 82 11.98 10.66 5.33
CA ALA A 82 11.82 12.11 5.43
C ALA A 82 10.49 12.63 4.83
N GLY A 83 9.55 11.74 4.46
CA GLY A 83 8.27 12.13 3.85
C GLY A 83 8.36 12.61 2.39
N VAL A 84 9.52 12.47 1.75
CA VAL A 84 9.71 12.83 0.34
C VAL A 84 9.29 11.67 -0.55
N LYS A 85 8.54 11.95 -1.61
CA LYS A 85 8.13 10.94 -2.60
C LYS A 85 9.37 10.25 -3.18
N ARG A 86 9.36 8.92 -3.22
CA ARG A 86 10.43 8.15 -3.84
C ARG A 86 10.48 8.44 -5.33
N THR A 87 11.68 8.51 -5.88
CA THR A 87 11.90 8.63 -7.33
C THR A 87 11.46 7.35 -8.01
N SER A 88 10.75 7.47 -9.13
CA SER A 88 10.41 6.34 -9.98
C SER A 88 11.67 5.75 -10.61
N LYS A 89 11.73 4.43 -10.67
CA LYS A 89 12.87 3.72 -11.26
C LYS A 89 12.82 3.64 -12.78
N ALA A 90 11.61 3.68 -13.33
CA ALA A 90 11.39 3.65 -14.77
C ALA A 90 10.13 4.44 -15.10
N THR A 91 10.11 5.00 -16.32
CA THR A 91 8.95 5.62 -16.92
C THR A 91 8.51 4.77 -18.10
N PHE A 92 7.24 4.39 -18.11
CA PHE A 92 6.65 3.61 -19.18
C PHE A 92 5.61 4.44 -19.93
N ARG A 93 5.70 4.45 -21.26
CA ARG A 93 4.85 5.25 -22.13
C ARG A 93 4.07 4.36 -23.09
N TYR A 94 2.75 4.50 -23.10
CA TYR A 94 1.96 3.86 -24.14
C TYR A 94 1.92 4.72 -25.39
N MET A 95 2.51 4.19 -26.48
CA MET A 95 2.58 4.83 -27.80
C MET A 95 1.98 3.88 -28.83
N PRO A 96 0.70 4.08 -29.22
CA PRO A 96 0.03 3.14 -30.13
C PRO A 96 0.60 3.11 -31.55
N ASN A 97 1.42 4.10 -31.95
CA ASN A 97 1.94 4.26 -33.31
C ASN A 97 3.44 4.50 -33.35
N ASN A 98 4.23 3.60 -32.78
CA ASN A 98 5.69 3.68 -32.85
C ASN A 98 6.27 3.52 -34.28
N VAL A 99 5.44 3.12 -35.25
CA VAL A 99 5.86 2.93 -36.67
C VAL A 99 6.23 4.26 -37.36
N ALA A 100 5.69 5.39 -36.89
CA ALA A 100 5.92 6.68 -37.52
C ALA A 100 7.26 7.34 -37.12
N GLU A 101 7.81 7.04 -35.96
CA GLU A 101 9.14 7.57 -35.56
C GLU A 101 10.30 6.76 -36.13
N THR A 102 10.14 5.46 -36.37
CA THR A 102 11.11 4.63 -37.10
C THR A 102 11.26 5.02 -38.56
N ALA A 103 10.22 5.61 -39.15
CA ALA A 103 10.25 6.06 -40.56
C ALA A 103 11.01 7.37 -40.79
N LYS A 104 11.28 8.16 -39.74
CA LYS A 104 12.02 9.43 -39.82
C LYS A 104 13.52 9.35 -39.57
N GLY A 105 14.12 8.21 -39.84
CA GLY A 105 15.56 8.11 -40.06
C GLY A 105 16.46 8.32 -38.84
N ASN A 106 17.20 7.30 -38.50
CA ASN A 106 18.51 7.30 -37.86
C ASN A 106 18.70 7.58 -36.35
N ASN A 107 17.68 7.79 -35.56
CA ASN A 107 17.86 7.75 -34.10
C ASN A 107 16.76 6.91 -33.46
N THR A 108 16.87 5.59 -33.56
CA THR A 108 16.24 4.68 -32.62
C THR A 108 16.89 4.90 -31.27
N ASN A 109 16.27 5.75 -30.47
CA ASN A 109 16.70 5.98 -29.10
C ASN A 109 16.37 4.70 -28.33
N LEU A 110 17.38 3.86 -28.11
CA LEU A 110 17.23 2.58 -27.41
C LEU A 110 16.45 2.75 -26.10
N GLN A 111 16.58 3.92 -25.46
CA GLN A 111 15.87 4.27 -24.24
C GLN A 111 14.36 4.36 -24.49
N SER A 112 13.91 4.99 -25.58
CA SER A 112 12.48 5.08 -25.89
C SER A 112 11.85 3.72 -26.15
N ASP A 113 12.62 2.79 -26.69
CA ASP A 113 12.19 1.42 -26.93
C ASP A 113 12.00 0.62 -25.64
N PHE A 114 12.84 0.84 -24.62
CA PHE A 114 12.68 0.22 -23.31
C PHE A 114 11.59 0.86 -22.47
N GLU A 115 11.24 2.12 -22.73
CA GLU A 115 10.14 2.84 -22.09
C GLU A 115 8.77 2.52 -22.73
N ALA A 116 8.77 1.92 -23.93
CA ALA A 116 7.54 1.63 -24.66
C ALA A 116 6.75 0.48 -24.02
N VAL A 117 5.45 0.73 -23.83
CA VAL A 117 4.49 -0.28 -23.37
C VAL A 117 3.90 -0.97 -24.59
N GLU A 118 4.02 -2.30 -24.66
CA GLU A 118 3.42 -3.10 -25.73
C GLU A 118 1.91 -3.22 -25.57
N SER A 119 1.46 -3.48 -24.34
CA SER A 119 0.05 -3.50 -24.01
C SER A 119 -0.20 -3.18 -22.54
N TYR A 120 -1.35 -2.62 -22.27
CA TYR A 120 -1.80 -2.36 -20.91
C TYR A 120 -3.25 -2.79 -20.72
N LYS A 121 -3.59 -3.12 -19.47
CA LYS A 121 -4.95 -3.47 -19.08
C LYS A 121 -5.21 -3.00 -17.64
N PHE A 122 -6.30 -2.27 -17.46
CA PHE A 122 -6.81 -1.99 -16.12
C PHE A 122 -7.55 -3.22 -15.60
N LEU A 123 -7.10 -3.74 -14.47
CA LEU A 123 -7.71 -4.88 -13.79
C LEU A 123 -8.81 -4.42 -12.84
N ASN A 124 -8.60 -3.27 -12.22
CA ASN A 124 -9.57 -2.59 -11.38
C ASN A 124 -9.37 -1.08 -11.60
N ASN A 125 -10.40 -0.42 -12.10
CA ASN A 125 -10.40 1.02 -12.38
C ASN A 125 -11.61 1.72 -11.74
N VAL A 126 -12.44 0.98 -11.03
CA VAL A 126 -13.63 1.52 -10.39
C VAL A 126 -13.37 1.69 -8.91
N HIS A 127 -13.53 2.92 -8.44
CA HIS A 127 -13.52 3.24 -7.04
C HIS A 127 -14.94 3.09 -6.50
N ASP A 128 -15.25 1.93 -5.95
CA ASP A 128 -16.56 1.65 -5.37
C ASP A 128 -16.65 2.33 -3.99
N THR A 129 -17.23 3.52 -3.97
CA THR A 129 -17.39 4.31 -2.75
C THR A 129 -18.33 3.65 -1.75
N ALA A 130 -19.38 2.99 -2.23
CA ALA A 130 -20.33 2.30 -1.36
C ALA A 130 -19.67 1.12 -0.65
N LEU A 131 -18.95 0.29 -1.41
CA LEU A 131 -18.20 -0.82 -0.84
C LEU A 131 -17.15 -0.35 0.15
N ASN A 132 -16.38 0.68 -0.20
CA ASN A 132 -15.37 1.25 0.69
C ASN A 132 -15.97 1.81 1.98
N SER A 133 -17.13 2.45 1.92
CA SER A 133 -17.86 2.89 3.11
C SER A 133 -18.29 1.72 4.00
N MET A 134 -18.90 0.70 3.41
CA MET A 134 -19.29 -0.51 4.13
C MET A 134 -18.10 -1.25 4.78
N MET A 135 -16.93 -1.17 4.16
CA MET A 135 -15.69 -1.74 4.70
C MET A 135 -15.02 -0.85 5.76
N GLY A 136 -15.57 0.31 6.07
CA GLY A 136 -15.06 1.22 7.09
C GLY A 136 -13.84 2.03 6.67
N THR A 137 -13.67 2.26 5.35
CA THR A 137 -12.54 3.03 4.84
C THR A 137 -12.60 4.48 5.25
N TYR A 138 -13.79 5.08 5.24
CA TYR A 138 -14.00 6.51 5.51
C TYR A 138 -14.51 6.80 6.91
N GLY A 139 -15.36 5.96 7.44
CA GLY A 139 -15.90 6.03 8.79
C GLY A 139 -15.94 4.65 9.44
N HIS A 140 -15.49 4.55 10.69
CA HIS A 140 -15.41 3.28 11.38
C HIS A 140 -15.45 3.50 12.89
N GLN A 141 -16.28 2.74 13.59
CA GLN A 141 -16.30 2.71 15.04
C GLN A 141 -15.69 1.41 15.55
N ILE A 142 -14.71 1.51 16.44
CA ILE A 142 -14.11 0.35 17.08
C ILE A 142 -14.40 0.38 18.58
N ILE A 143 -15.03 -0.68 19.05
CA ILE A 143 -15.29 -0.92 20.46
C ILE A 143 -14.20 -1.89 20.94
N THR A 144 -13.28 -1.39 21.74
CA THR A 144 -12.22 -2.18 22.33
C THR A 144 -12.65 -2.65 23.71
N HIS A 145 -12.78 -3.95 23.90
CA HIS A 145 -13.17 -4.54 25.16
C HIS A 145 -12.00 -5.24 25.84
N ASN A 146 -11.69 -4.82 27.07
CA ASN A 146 -10.67 -5.47 27.88
C ASN A 146 -11.36 -6.44 28.86
N LEU A 147 -11.17 -7.73 28.63
CA LEU A 147 -11.80 -8.80 29.41
C LEU A 147 -11.33 -8.85 30.88
N TYR A 148 -10.09 -8.43 31.13
CA TYR A 148 -9.52 -8.48 32.50
C TYR A 148 -9.98 -7.31 33.36
N SER A 149 -9.89 -6.10 32.84
CA SER A 149 -10.34 -4.90 33.56
C SER A 149 -11.85 -4.71 33.49
N LYS A 150 -12.56 -5.49 32.66
CA LYS A 150 -14.00 -5.36 32.39
C LYS A 150 -14.38 -3.93 31.96
N SER A 151 -13.46 -3.28 31.24
CA SER A 151 -13.66 -1.96 30.66
C SER A 151 -13.81 -2.05 29.15
N TYR A 152 -14.47 -1.06 28.59
CA TYR A 152 -14.54 -0.89 27.14
C TYR A 152 -14.18 0.55 26.79
N ASP A 153 -13.63 0.73 25.61
CA ASP A 153 -13.30 2.01 25.01
C ASP A 153 -13.90 2.07 23.60
N ILE A 154 -14.45 3.22 23.23
CA ILE A 154 -15.07 3.45 21.93
C ILE A 154 -14.20 4.45 21.19
N ALA A 155 -13.68 4.06 20.04
CA ALA A 155 -12.89 4.91 19.17
C ALA A 155 -13.61 5.14 17.84
N ASP A 156 -13.93 6.39 17.56
CA ASP A 156 -14.53 6.83 16.30
C ASP A 156 -13.46 7.31 15.34
N TYR A 157 -13.44 6.70 14.18
CA TYR A 157 -12.50 7.05 13.11
C TYR A 157 -13.23 7.82 12.02
N HIS A 158 -12.72 9.00 11.72
CA HIS A 158 -13.19 9.87 10.64
C HIS A 158 -12.03 10.13 9.68
N TYR A 159 -12.11 9.63 8.47
CA TYR A 159 -11.03 9.72 7.49
C TYR A 159 -10.53 11.15 7.25
N HIS A 160 -11.44 12.13 7.21
CA HIS A 160 -11.08 13.52 6.98
C HIS A 160 -10.22 14.12 8.11
N ASN A 161 -10.36 13.63 9.36
CA ASN A 161 -9.57 14.10 10.49
C ASN A 161 -8.13 13.56 10.47
N TYR A 162 -7.95 12.34 9.96
CA TYR A 162 -6.66 11.67 9.94
C TYR A 162 -5.96 11.75 8.59
N TYR A 163 -6.60 12.35 7.58
CA TYR A 163 -6.07 12.40 6.23
C TYR A 163 -4.70 13.07 6.17
N ASP A 164 -4.56 14.24 6.80
CA ASP A 164 -3.32 15.02 6.74
C ASP A 164 -2.17 14.41 7.57
N GLU A 165 -2.47 13.43 8.42
CA GLU A 165 -1.50 12.73 9.26
C GLU A 165 -0.92 11.46 8.62
N ILE A 166 -1.51 11.03 7.50
CA ILE A 166 -1.16 9.81 6.76
C ILE A 166 -0.63 10.21 5.39
N LEU A 167 0.39 9.53 4.91
CA LEU A 167 0.90 9.73 3.56
C LEU A 167 0.06 8.93 2.55
N HIS A 168 -0.41 9.59 1.50
CA HIS A 168 -1.31 9.00 0.51
C HIS A 168 -0.60 8.72 -0.82
N ALA A 169 -1.06 7.68 -1.52
CA ALA A 169 -0.51 7.28 -2.81
C ALA A 169 -0.78 8.34 -3.90
N ASP A 170 -1.98 8.89 -3.93
CA ASP A 170 -2.51 9.79 -4.95
C ASP A 170 -2.26 11.28 -4.66
N GLY A 171 -1.54 11.61 -3.62
CA GLY A 171 -1.14 12.98 -3.33
C GLY A 171 -1.78 13.57 -2.09
N GLN A 172 -1.74 14.91 -1.99
CA GLN A 172 -2.17 15.64 -0.79
C GLN A 172 -3.61 16.14 -0.85
N ASN A 173 -4.29 15.98 -1.97
CA ASN A 173 -5.66 16.44 -2.10
C ASN A 173 -6.63 15.38 -1.57
N ARG A 174 -7.48 15.78 -0.64
CA ARG A 174 -8.53 14.90 -0.12
C ARG A 174 -9.46 14.47 -1.25
N PRO A 175 -9.86 13.20 -1.31
CA PRO A 175 -10.87 12.76 -2.27
C PRO A 175 -12.14 13.62 -2.17
N GLN A 176 -12.69 14.06 -3.29
CA GLN A 176 -13.87 14.92 -3.30
C GLN A 176 -15.07 14.29 -2.57
N VAL A 177 -15.22 12.97 -2.65
CA VAL A 177 -16.26 12.21 -1.96
C VAL A 177 -16.27 12.41 -0.46
N VAL A 178 -15.10 12.65 0.15
CA VAL A 178 -14.96 12.88 1.59
C VAL A 178 -15.35 14.28 2.00
N ASN A 179 -15.22 15.24 1.08
CA ASN A 179 -15.52 16.67 1.34
C ASN A 179 -16.93 17.07 0.92
N THR A 180 -17.64 16.21 0.17
CA THR A 180 -18.97 16.53 -0.33
C THR A 180 -20.03 16.07 0.66
N PRO A 181 -20.92 16.96 1.14
CA PRO A 181 -22.06 16.57 1.95
C PRO A 181 -22.97 15.60 1.19
N ILE A 182 -23.45 14.57 1.88
CA ILE A 182 -24.33 13.55 1.30
C ILE A 182 -25.74 13.55 1.92
N ASP A 183 -25.95 14.29 2.99
CA ASP A 183 -27.24 14.40 3.64
C ASP A 183 -27.67 15.86 3.93
N TYR A 184 -28.88 16.04 4.44
CA TYR A 184 -29.46 17.34 4.79
C TYR A 184 -28.79 17.99 6.00
N ASP A 185 -28.12 17.23 6.85
CA ASP A 185 -27.38 17.70 8.03
C ASP A 185 -25.96 18.14 7.66
N ASN A 186 -25.66 18.20 6.37
CA ASN A 186 -24.35 18.59 5.82
C ASN A 186 -23.21 17.65 6.22
N ARG A 187 -23.51 16.36 6.51
CA ARG A 187 -22.52 15.34 6.85
C ARG A 187 -21.93 14.74 5.58
N SER A 188 -20.62 14.51 5.60
CA SER A 188 -19.89 13.80 4.57
C SER A 188 -19.88 12.29 4.82
N ILE A 189 -19.43 11.51 3.84
CA ILE A 189 -19.31 10.05 4.02
C ILE A 189 -18.38 9.67 5.20
N SER A 190 -17.47 10.55 5.56
CA SER A 190 -16.52 10.38 6.67
C SER A 190 -17.15 10.56 8.05
N ASP A 191 -18.33 11.17 8.10
CA ASP A 191 -19.02 11.45 9.37
C ASP A 191 -19.90 10.28 9.82
N TYR A 192 -20.06 9.27 8.96
CA TYR A 192 -20.82 8.06 9.25
C TYR A 192 -19.90 6.95 9.82
N ASN A 193 -19.47 7.14 11.08
CA ASN A 193 -18.66 6.15 11.78
C ASN A 193 -19.41 4.83 12.05
N GLU A 194 -20.75 4.89 12.14
CA GLU A 194 -21.59 3.70 12.26
C GLU A 194 -21.66 2.83 10.98
N ALA A 195 -21.13 3.29 9.86
CA ALA A 195 -21.09 2.51 8.60
C ALA A 195 -20.41 1.15 8.81
N ARG A 196 -19.46 1.08 9.72
CA ARG A 196 -18.86 -0.15 10.20
C ARG A 196 -18.59 -0.05 11.70
N VAL A 197 -19.14 -0.98 12.45
CA VAL A 197 -18.82 -1.16 13.88
C VAL A 197 -18.08 -2.48 14.04
N SER A 198 -16.91 -2.45 14.65
CA SER A 198 -16.17 -3.67 15.00
C SER A 198 -15.88 -3.70 16.49
N VAL A 199 -15.91 -4.91 17.03
CA VAL A 199 -15.56 -5.16 18.43
C VAL A 199 -14.24 -5.92 18.46
N ASP A 200 -13.25 -5.36 19.11
CA ASP A 200 -11.96 -6.02 19.33
C ASP A 200 -11.77 -6.30 20.82
N SER A 201 -11.45 -7.54 21.15
CA SER A 201 -11.11 -7.91 22.52
C SER A 201 -9.61 -7.80 22.71
N THR A 202 -9.15 -6.72 23.30
CA THR A 202 -7.77 -6.57 23.68
C THR A 202 -7.53 -7.13 25.07
N SER A 203 -6.55 -8.01 25.20
CA SER A 203 -6.04 -8.35 26.53
C SER A 203 -4.71 -7.64 26.73
N ASN A 204 -4.77 -6.43 27.23
CA ASN A 204 -3.58 -5.66 27.58
C ASN A 204 -2.68 -6.37 28.59
N TYR A 205 -3.18 -7.40 29.26
CA TYR A 205 -2.47 -8.19 30.25
C TYR A 205 -1.71 -9.40 29.68
N LEU A 206 -1.90 -9.72 28.41
CA LEU A 206 -1.00 -10.66 27.72
C LEU A 206 0.33 -9.98 27.34
N HIS A 207 0.40 -8.66 27.45
CA HIS A 207 1.61 -7.90 27.29
C HIS A 207 2.28 -7.73 28.66
N ASP A 208 3.61 -7.81 28.66
CA ASP A 208 4.39 -7.56 29.87
C ASP A 208 4.17 -6.11 30.35
N THR A 209 3.57 -5.97 31.53
CA THR A 209 3.25 -4.66 32.11
C THR A 209 4.50 -3.87 32.47
N ASP A 210 5.63 -4.53 32.61
CA ASP A 210 6.88 -3.93 33.09
C ASP A 210 7.77 -3.42 31.95
N LEU A 211 7.38 -3.63 30.68
CA LEU A 211 8.12 -3.10 29.54
C LEU A 211 7.93 -1.57 29.41
N PRO A 212 9.03 -0.79 29.49
CA PRO A 212 8.95 0.65 29.27
C PRO A 212 8.58 0.94 27.80
N GLY A 213 7.74 1.94 27.58
CA GLY A 213 7.34 2.37 26.22
C GLY A 213 6.11 1.67 25.68
N LYS A 214 5.28 1.12 26.53
CA LYS A 214 3.97 0.59 26.20
C LYS A 214 3.07 1.65 25.59
N ALA A 215 2.94 1.65 24.28
CA ALA A 215 1.75 2.22 23.68
C ALA A 215 0.87 1.06 23.24
N GLN A 216 -0.30 0.98 23.82
CA GLN A 216 -1.36 0.09 23.38
C GLN A 216 -1.69 0.45 21.93
N THR A 217 -1.95 -0.56 21.11
CA THR A 217 -2.61 -0.32 19.82
C THR A 217 -3.97 0.27 20.16
N THR A 218 -4.20 1.50 19.79
CA THR A 218 -5.48 2.17 20.04
C THR A 218 -6.50 1.70 18.99
N GLY A 219 -7.81 1.82 19.31
CA GLY A 219 -8.84 1.55 18.32
C GLY A 219 -8.66 2.38 17.04
N ILE A 220 -8.14 3.60 17.16
CA ILE A 220 -7.80 4.45 16.00
C ILE A 220 -6.66 3.87 15.15
N ASP A 221 -5.64 3.29 15.77
CA ASP A 221 -4.57 2.62 15.02
C ASP A 221 -5.11 1.46 14.17
N GLU A 222 -6.02 0.68 14.74
CA GLU A 222 -6.67 -0.42 14.05
C GLU A 222 -7.57 0.08 12.91
N ALA A 223 -8.37 1.13 13.14
CA ALA A 223 -9.20 1.76 12.14
C ALA A 223 -8.37 2.34 10.98
N THR A 224 -7.25 2.99 11.30
CA THR A 224 -6.31 3.50 10.31
C THR A 224 -5.74 2.36 9.47
N ARG A 225 -5.38 1.24 10.11
CA ARG A 225 -4.90 0.03 9.40
C ARG A 225 -5.94 -0.51 8.44
N ILE A 226 -7.19 -0.63 8.87
CA ILE A 226 -8.31 -1.09 8.04
C ILE A 226 -8.50 -0.14 6.84
N SER A 227 -8.51 1.16 7.08
CA SER A 227 -8.64 2.18 6.03
C SER A 227 -7.53 2.06 4.98
N VAL A 228 -6.27 1.99 5.39
CA VAL A 228 -5.11 1.84 4.49
C VAL A 228 -5.18 0.52 3.72
N GLN A 229 -5.51 -0.58 4.38
CA GLN A 229 -5.62 -1.89 3.75
C GLN A 229 -6.73 -1.93 2.68
N ASN A 230 -7.88 -1.31 2.96
CA ASN A 230 -8.97 -1.20 1.99
C ASN A 230 -8.56 -0.36 0.78
N GLN A 231 -7.86 0.75 0.98
CA GLN A 231 -7.34 1.57 -0.12
C GLN A 231 -6.34 0.81 -1.01
N ILE A 232 -5.45 0.03 -0.42
CA ILE A 232 -4.52 -0.83 -1.17
C ILE A 232 -5.28 -1.89 -1.96
N THR A 233 -6.29 -2.52 -1.35
CA THR A 233 -7.05 -3.62 -1.96
C THR A 233 -7.95 -3.13 -3.08
N ASN A 234 -8.60 -1.97 -2.89
CA ASN A 234 -9.59 -1.41 -3.81
C ASN A 234 -9.01 -0.33 -4.74
N GLY A 235 -7.69 -0.11 -4.68
CA GLY A 235 -7.02 0.86 -5.55
C GLY A 235 -7.00 0.45 -7.02
N THR A 236 -6.72 1.41 -7.90
CA THR A 236 -6.55 1.17 -9.32
C THR A 236 -5.39 0.21 -9.57
N ARG A 237 -5.66 -0.85 -10.31
CA ARG A 237 -4.67 -1.87 -10.68
C ARG A 237 -4.45 -1.88 -12.18
N LEU A 238 -3.19 -1.78 -12.54
CA LEU A 238 -2.74 -1.74 -13.91
C LEU A 238 -1.81 -2.93 -14.19
N GLN A 239 -2.05 -3.62 -15.30
CA GLN A 239 -1.14 -4.62 -15.85
C GLN A 239 -0.48 -4.04 -17.09
N LEU A 240 0.85 -4.06 -17.11
CA LEU A 240 1.68 -3.63 -18.22
C LEU A 240 2.42 -4.82 -18.80
N VAL A 241 2.55 -4.85 -20.13
CA VAL A 241 3.48 -5.71 -20.85
C VAL A 241 4.54 -4.80 -21.45
N VAL A 242 5.78 -4.99 -21.01
CA VAL A 242 6.92 -4.14 -21.37
C VAL A 242 8.11 -5.01 -21.77
N LYS A 243 9.08 -4.45 -22.47
CA LYS A 243 10.35 -5.12 -22.73
C LYS A 243 11.05 -5.48 -21.43
N GLY A 244 11.69 -6.63 -21.36
CA GLY A 244 12.27 -7.17 -20.15
C GLY A 244 13.32 -6.25 -19.52
N GLN A 245 13.16 -5.99 -18.23
CA GLN A 245 14.05 -5.16 -17.42
C GLN A 245 14.37 -5.89 -16.12
N SER A 246 15.59 -6.39 -16.01
CA SER A 246 16.01 -7.22 -14.85
C SER A 246 16.20 -6.44 -13.56
N PHE A 247 16.30 -5.11 -13.62
CA PHE A 247 16.52 -4.25 -12.44
C PHE A 247 15.25 -3.91 -11.66
N LEU A 248 14.08 -4.12 -12.26
CA LEU A 248 12.79 -3.87 -11.61
C LEU A 248 12.43 -5.00 -10.66
N GLN A 249 11.84 -4.61 -9.52
CA GLN A 249 11.44 -5.52 -8.47
C GLN A 249 10.08 -5.14 -7.89
N ALA A 250 9.42 -6.09 -7.25
CA ALA A 250 8.22 -5.79 -6.46
C ALA A 250 8.57 -4.77 -5.36
N GLY A 251 7.69 -3.81 -5.13
CA GLY A 251 7.89 -2.69 -4.22
C GLY A 251 8.57 -1.46 -4.85
N ASP A 252 9.02 -1.55 -6.10
CA ASP A 252 9.55 -0.38 -6.82
C ASP A 252 8.41 0.51 -7.33
N VAL A 253 8.71 1.79 -7.49
CA VAL A 253 7.80 2.80 -8.04
C VAL A 253 8.16 3.04 -9.49
N ILE A 254 7.15 3.08 -10.35
CA ILE A 254 7.24 3.41 -11.76
C ILE A 254 6.28 4.55 -12.11
N ASP A 255 6.58 5.28 -13.17
CA ASP A 255 5.67 6.23 -13.77
C ASP A 255 5.07 5.62 -15.04
N PHE A 256 3.74 5.65 -15.16
CA PHE A 256 3.02 5.27 -16.36
C PHE A 256 2.45 6.50 -17.04
N GLU A 257 2.84 6.73 -18.29
CA GLU A 257 2.36 7.84 -19.11
C GLU A 257 1.39 7.33 -20.18
N LEU A 258 0.12 7.69 -19.97
CA LEU A 258 -0.92 7.53 -20.95
C LEU A 258 -1.23 8.92 -21.54
N ARG A 259 -1.42 9.02 -22.85
CA ARG A 259 -1.82 10.25 -23.50
C ARG A 259 -3.32 10.22 -23.78
N GLU A 260 -4.01 11.24 -23.36
CA GLU A 260 -5.41 11.46 -23.73
C GLU A 260 -5.46 12.27 -25.03
N VAL A 261 -6.03 11.68 -26.06
CA VAL A 261 -6.34 12.38 -27.31
C VAL A 261 -7.82 12.70 -27.30
N SER A 262 -8.17 13.96 -27.07
CA SER A 262 -9.55 14.44 -27.14
C SER A 262 -9.66 15.59 -28.14
N ASP A 263 -10.88 15.87 -28.60
CA ASP A 263 -11.16 17.03 -29.47
C ASP A 263 -10.75 18.37 -28.87
N ARG A 264 -10.68 18.43 -27.52
CA ARG A 264 -10.22 19.60 -26.77
C ARG A 264 -8.72 19.69 -26.65
N ASN A 265 -8.01 18.59 -26.89
CA ASN A 265 -6.56 18.50 -26.72
C ASN A 265 -5.90 17.63 -27.80
N PRO A 266 -5.81 18.15 -29.03
CA PRO A 266 -5.25 17.41 -30.16
C PRO A 266 -3.75 17.13 -30.03
N GLN A 267 -3.04 17.78 -29.09
CA GLN A 267 -1.60 17.57 -28.87
C GLN A 267 -1.30 16.41 -27.90
N GLY A 268 -2.35 15.78 -27.30
CA GLY A 268 -2.22 14.64 -26.42
C GLY A 268 -1.51 14.98 -25.10
N GLU A 269 -2.23 15.64 -24.20
CA GLU A 269 -1.72 15.79 -22.83
C GLU A 269 -1.73 14.45 -22.08
N LYS A 270 -0.98 14.41 -20.99
CA LYS A 270 -0.98 13.26 -20.11
C LYS A 270 -2.36 13.07 -19.49
N ASP A 271 -2.90 11.87 -19.58
CA ASP A 271 -4.09 11.50 -18.85
C ASP A 271 -3.84 11.63 -17.35
N ARG A 272 -4.66 12.45 -16.69
CA ARG A 272 -4.53 12.72 -15.24
C ARG A 272 -5.22 11.67 -14.38
N GLN A 273 -6.11 10.87 -14.96
CA GLN A 273 -6.92 9.91 -14.22
C GLN A 273 -6.20 8.55 -14.13
N PHE A 274 -5.64 8.08 -15.21
CA PHE A 274 -5.02 6.76 -15.30
C PHE A 274 -3.50 6.81 -15.49
N GLY A 275 -2.96 7.93 -15.95
CA GLY A 275 -1.54 8.19 -15.96
C GLY A 275 -1.04 8.57 -14.58
N GLY A 276 0.17 8.16 -14.20
CA GLY A 276 0.77 8.54 -12.93
C GLY A 276 1.69 7.48 -12.33
N ARG A 277 1.88 7.56 -11.04
CA ARG A 277 2.82 6.72 -10.30
C ARG A 277 2.14 5.45 -9.82
N TYR A 278 2.80 4.33 -10.06
CA TYR A 278 2.34 3.00 -9.64
C TYR A 278 3.44 2.27 -8.86
N VAL A 279 3.02 1.51 -7.85
CA VAL A 279 3.90 0.57 -7.14
C VAL A 279 3.78 -0.80 -7.81
N ILE A 280 4.91 -1.39 -8.11
CA ILE A 280 4.95 -2.74 -8.66
C ILE A 280 4.60 -3.73 -7.56
N THR A 281 3.47 -4.41 -7.71
CA THR A 281 3.02 -5.44 -6.76
C THR A 281 3.47 -6.84 -7.18
N LYS A 282 3.62 -7.09 -8.49
CA LYS A 282 4.01 -8.39 -9.04
C LYS A 282 4.73 -8.19 -10.37
N ILE A 283 5.80 -8.93 -10.56
CA ILE A 283 6.54 -9.01 -11.83
C ILE A 283 6.54 -10.47 -12.30
N ARG A 284 6.36 -10.65 -13.59
CA ARG A 284 6.55 -11.92 -14.27
C ARG A 284 7.50 -11.71 -15.44
N HIS A 285 8.69 -12.29 -15.37
CA HIS A 285 9.62 -12.33 -16.48
C HIS A 285 9.31 -13.51 -17.39
N ARG A 286 9.16 -13.23 -18.68
CA ARG A 286 9.01 -14.24 -19.73
C ARG A 286 10.21 -14.15 -20.64
N ILE A 287 11.05 -15.17 -20.63
CA ILE A 287 12.24 -15.26 -21.44
C ILE A 287 12.04 -16.40 -22.44
N THR A 288 12.11 -16.10 -23.72
CA THR A 288 12.08 -17.07 -24.81
C THR A 288 13.35 -16.90 -25.65
N SER A 289 13.57 -17.74 -26.67
CA SER A 289 14.66 -17.59 -27.59
C SER A 289 14.57 -16.32 -28.44
N GLU A 290 13.38 -15.74 -28.57
CA GLU A 290 13.11 -14.61 -29.46
C GLU A 290 12.89 -13.29 -28.69
N GLU A 291 12.40 -13.35 -27.46
CA GLU A 291 12.01 -12.15 -26.73
C GLU A 291 12.20 -12.29 -25.22
N TYR A 292 12.43 -11.15 -24.57
CA TYR A 292 12.41 -11.00 -23.12
C TYR A 292 11.40 -9.91 -22.73
N LYS A 293 10.35 -10.33 -22.03
CA LYS A 293 9.27 -9.47 -21.50
C LYS A 293 9.10 -9.63 -20.00
#